data_e67cff4e3df4ae0a303fce9466c7425f
#
_entry.id   e67cff4e3df4ae0a303fce9466c7425f
#
_cell.length_a   1.000
_cell.length_b   1.000
_cell.length_c   1.000
_cell.angle_alpha   90.00
_cell.angle_beta   90.00
_cell.angle_gamma   90.00
#
_symmetry.space_group_name_H-M   'P 1'
#
loop_
_entity.id
_entity.type
_entity.pdbx_description
1 polymer ?
#
loop_
_entity_poly.entity_id
_entity_poly.type
_entity_poly.pdbx_seq_one_letter_code
_entity_poly.pdbx_strand_id
1 'polypeptide(L)'
;MVLLAPYIHTTAEISAQAQIGAGTRIWAHAQVREYAVIGDRCNIGKGVYIDTHVRIGSNVKIQNNVSIFEGVTIEDGVFIGPHVCFTNDMFPRAINLDGTLKSADDWEITATHIGYGASLGAGTIVRCGIDIGRFALVGAGSVVTRDVAPHALVVGNPARPRGYVCQCAYQLERVHEENGRLLGYCPRCEREYDITP
;
A
#
# COMPACT_ATOMS: atom_id res chain seq x y z
N MET A 1 -16.09 16.39 19.06
CA MET A 1 -16.16 15.16 18.24
C MET A 1 -15.70 14.02 19.15
N VAL A 2 -16.57 13.07 19.51
CA VAL A 2 -16.18 11.94 20.37
C VAL A 2 -15.24 11.06 19.54
N LEU A 3 -13.98 10.93 19.97
CA LEU A 3 -13.04 9.98 19.38
C LEU A 3 -13.57 8.57 19.72
N LEU A 4 -14.05 7.84 18.74
CA LEU A 4 -14.51 6.46 18.91
C LEU A 4 -13.28 5.58 19.17
N ALA A 5 -13.33 4.77 20.23
CA ALA A 5 -12.30 3.74 20.47
C ALA A 5 -12.20 2.81 19.25
N PRO A 6 -11.00 2.25 18.96
CA PRO A 6 -10.87 1.28 17.90
C PRO A 6 -11.70 0.01 18.18
N TYR A 7 -12.27 -0.58 17.15
CA TYR A 7 -12.88 -1.90 17.20
C TYR A 7 -11.84 -2.97 16.87
N ILE A 8 -11.61 -3.90 17.77
CA ILE A 8 -10.69 -5.02 17.57
C ILE A 8 -11.48 -6.33 17.76
N HIS A 9 -11.53 -7.14 16.70
CA HIS A 9 -12.19 -8.45 16.78
C HIS A 9 -11.47 -9.36 17.78
N THR A 10 -12.20 -10.17 18.52
CA THR A 10 -11.65 -11.00 19.63
C THR A 10 -10.60 -12.02 19.21
N THR A 11 -10.52 -12.38 17.93
CA THR A 11 -9.51 -13.29 17.36
C THR A 11 -8.38 -12.57 16.67
N ALA A 12 -8.31 -11.24 16.70
CA ALA A 12 -7.19 -10.48 16.20
C ALA A 12 -6.08 -10.43 17.26
N GLU A 13 -4.83 -10.54 16.81
CA GLU A 13 -3.64 -10.52 17.65
C GLU A 13 -2.96 -9.15 17.51
N ILE A 14 -3.08 -8.31 18.50
CA ILE A 14 -2.50 -6.95 18.48
C ILE A 14 -1.43 -6.85 19.57
N SER A 15 -0.21 -6.53 19.18
CA SER A 15 0.86 -6.26 20.13
C SER A 15 0.49 -5.07 21.04
N ALA A 16 0.77 -5.17 22.33
CA ALA A 16 0.60 -4.08 23.28
C ALA A 16 1.45 -2.83 22.96
N GLN A 17 2.47 -2.99 22.12
CA GLN A 17 3.35 -1.92 21.68
C GLN A 17 2.89 -1.28 20.35
N ALA A 18 1.87 -1.84 19.69
CA ALA A 18 1.27 -1.24 18.51
C ALA A 18 0.39 -0.05 18.88
N GLN A 19 0.33 0.94 17.99
CA GLN A 19 -0.52 2.11 18.15
C GLN A 19 -1.67 2.06 17.14
N ILE A 20 -2.91 2.08 17.63
CA ILE A 20 -4.11 1.99 16.80
C ILE A 20 -4.93 3.26 16.96
N GLY A 21 -5.14 3.99 15.88
CA GLY A 21 -5.89 5.24 15.85
C GLY A 21 -7.39 5.07 16.08
N ALA A 22 -8.01 6.19 16.44
CA ALA A 22 -9.43 6.25 16.80
C ALA A 22 -10.35 5.85 15.63
N GLY A 23 -11.40 5.08 15.93
CA GLY A 23 -12.38 4.63 14.95
C GLY A 23 -11.86 3.60 13.94
N THR A 24 -10.63 3.13 14.08
CA THR A 24 -10.07 2.04 13.26
C THR A 24 -10.72 0.72 13.62
N ARG A 25 -10.97 -0.13 12.61
CA ARG A 25 -11.60 -1.45 12.77
C ARG A 25 -10.63 -2.52 12.31
N ILE A 26 -10.37 -3.49 13.17
CA ILE A 26 -9.51 -4.64 12.89
C ILE A 26 -10.34 -5.92 13.00
N TRP A 27 -10.37 -6.68 11.89
CA TRP A 27 -11.22 -7.86 11.76
C TRP A 27 -10.50 -9.15 12.18
N ALA A 28 -11.27 -10.25 12.13
CA ALA A 28 -10.86 -11.56 12.61
C ALA A 28 -9.51 -12.02 12.06
N HIS A 29 -8.68 -12.62 12.93
CA HIS A 29 -7.39 -13.22 12.58
C HIS A 29 -6.38 -12.25 11.95
N ALA A 30 -6.58 -10.94 12.07
CA ALA A 30 -5.54 -9.99 11.73
C ALA A 30 -4.45 -10.02 12.81
N GLN A 31 -3.19 -9.88 12.39
CA GLN A 31 -2.04 -9.79 13.29
C GLN A 31 -1.35 -8.45 13.08
N VAL A 32 -1.13 -7.71 14.16
CA VAL A 32 -0.39 -6.43 14.18
C VAL A 32 0.75 -6.55 15.16
N ARG A 33 1.96 -6.46 14.63
CA ARG A 33 3.20 -6.63 15.38
C ARG A 33 3.56 -5.38 16.17
N GLU A 34 4.61 -5.54 16.96
CA GLU A 34 5.18 -4.53 17.85
C GLU A 34 5.62 -3.27 17.07
N TYR A 35 5.41 -2.10 17.67
CA TYR A 35 5.78 -0.79 17.13
C TYR A 35 5.12 -0.39 15.81
N ALA A 36 4.20 -1.20 15.28
CA ALA A 36 3.37 -0.80 14.15
C ALA A 36 2.47 0.38 14.55
N VAL A 37 2.29 1.33 13.64
CA VAL A 37 1.44 2.51 13.84
C VAL A 37 0.36 2.54 12.76
N ILE A 38 -0.91 2.53 13.17
CA ILE A 38 -2.08 2.61 12.29
C ILE A 38 -2.88 3.85 12.67
N GLY A 39 -3.13 4.72 11.71
CA GLY A 39 -3.88 5.96 11.91
C GLY A 39 -5.37 5.75 12.17
N ASP A 40 -6.12 6.84 12.12
CA ASP A 40 -7.55 6.88 12.44
C ASP A 40 -8.42 6.33 11.31
N ARG A 41 -9.60 5.80 11.68
CA ARG A 41 -10.68 5.41 10.76
C ARG A 41 -10.24 4.44 9.66
N CYS A 42 -9.24 3.61 9.93
CA CYS A 42 -8.83 2.54 9.03
C CYS A 42 -9.76 1.33 9.11
N ASN A 43 -9.75 0.52 8.05
CA ASN A 43 -10.45 -0.76 8.03
C ASN A 43 -9.48 -1.86 7.63
N ILE A 44 -9.11 -2.70 8.59
CA ILE A 44 -8.10 -3.75 8.43
C ILE A 44 -8.81 -5.10 8.33
N GLY A 45 -8.79 -5.70 7.16
CA GLY A 45 -9.53 -6.91 6.83
C GLY A 45 -9.09 -8.16 7.60
N LYS A 46 -9.87 -9.24 7.43
CA LYS A 46 -9.58 -10.55 8.02
C LYS A 46 -8.22 -11.08 7.54
N GLY A 47 -7.44 -11.64 8.48
CA GLY A 47 -6.17 -12.31 8.16
C GLY A 47 -5.09 -11.39 7.61
N VAL A 48 -5.20 -10.09 7.81
CA VAL A 48 -4.14 -9.13 7.45
C VAL A 48 -2.97 -9.30 8.40
N TYR A 49 -1.76 -9.37 7.85
CA TYR A 49 -0.52 -9.34 8.62
C TYR A 49 0.16 -7.98 8.46
N ILE A 50 0.43 -7.33 9.59
CA ILE A 50 1.15 -6.05 9.67
C ILE A 50 2.35 -6.25 10.57
N ASP A 51 3.53 -6.17 9.98
CA ASP A 51 4.79 -6.44 10.63
C ASP A 51 5.26 -5.28 11.53
N THR A 52 6.35 -5.50 12.22
CA THR A 52 6.96 -4.53 13.12
C THR A 52 7.32 -3.23 12.39
N HIS A 53 7.25 -2.10 13.08
CA HIS A 53 7.58 -0.76 12.60
C HIS A 53 6.82 -0.26 11.34
N VAL A 54 5.89 -1.03 10.80
CA VAL A 54 5.05 -0.59 9.67
C VAL A 54 4.25 0.66 10.05
N ARG A 55 4.17 1.64 9.14
CA ARG A 55 3.41 2.88 9.34
C ARG A 55 2.26 2.97 8.33
N ILE A 56 1.07 3.13 8.85
CA ILE A 56 -0.17 3.26 8.06
C ILE A 56 -0.88 4.54 8.48
N GLY A 57 -1.16 5.40 7.53
CA GLY A 57 -1.90 6.64 7.72
C GLY A 57 -3.37 6.42 8.08
N SER A 58 -4.16 7.49 8.01
CA SER A 58 -5.58 7.48 8.35
C SER A 58 -6.47 7.20 7.13
N ASN A 59 -7.71 6.74 7.37
CA ASN A 59 -8.70 6.44 6.32
C ASN A 59 -8.23 5.38 5.31
N VAL A 60 -7.32 4.51 5.70
CA VAL A 60 -6.79 3.42 4.86
C VAL A 60 -7.72 2.23 4.92
N LYS A 61 -7.96 1.61 3.76
CA LYS A 61 -8.74 0.39 3.66
C LYS A 61 -7.87 -0.76 3.15
N ILE A 62 -7.60 -1.73 4.01
CA ILE A 62 -6.83 -2.95 3.70
C ILE A 62 -7.80 -4.12 3.69
N GLN A 63 -7.86 -4.83 2.57
CA GLN A 63 -8.74 -5.97 2.39
C GLN A 63 -8.13 -7.25 3.00
N ASN A 64 -8.86 -8.37 2.90
CA ASN A 64 -8.49 -9.62 3.55
C ASN A 64 -7.16 -10.21 3.03
N ASN A 65 -6.41 -10.85 3.95
CA ASN A 65 -5.21 -11.64 3.64
C ASN A 65 -4.10 -10.84 2.94
N VAL A 66 -3.96 -9.57 3.28
CA VAL A 66 -2.83 -8.73 2.85
C VAL A 66 -1.65 -8.97 3.78
N SER A 67 -0.44 -9.04 3.22
CA SER A 67 0.81 -9.13 3.98
C SER A 67 1.64 -7.87 3.78
N ILE A 68 1.91 -7.17 4.89
CA ILE A 68 2.68 -5.93 4.94
C ILE A 68 3.88 -6.16 5.84
N PHE A 69 5.04 -6.36 5.23
CA PHE A 69 6.28 -6.61 5.96
C PHE A 69 6.97 -5.32 6.37
N GLU A 70 7.92 -5.44 7.28
CA GLU A 70 8.71 -4.31 7.80
C GLU A 70 9.38 -3.51 6.67
N GLY A 71 9.46 -2.18 6.84
CA GLY A 71 9.97 -1.24 5.84
C GLY A 71 8.89 -0.60 4.97
N VAL A 72 7.62 -1.03 5.09
CA VAL A 72 6.51 -0.43 4.33
C VAL A 72 5.92 0.76 5.06
N THR A 73 5.73 1.87 4.33
CA THR A 73 4.97 3.04 4.78
C THR A 73 3.81 3.30 3.83
N ILE A 74 2.61 3.51 4.38
CA ILE A 74 1.36 3.72 3.64
C ILE A 74 0.75 5.05 4.09
N GLU A 75 0.54 5.98 3.18
CA GLU A 75 -0.08 7.27 3.46
C GLU A 75 -1.61 7.15 3.62
N ASP A 76 -2.25 8.30 3.90
CA ASP A 76 -3.69 8.39 4.12
C ASP A 76 -4.51 8.02 2.87
N GLY A 77 -5.71 7.49 3.08
CA GLY A 77 -6.69 7.27 2.02
C GLY A 77 -6.37 6.14 1.04
N VAL A 78 -5.32 5.37 1.28
CA VAL A 78 -4.90 4.26 0.40
C VAL A 78 -5.89 3.10 0.46
N PHE A 79 -6.15 2.48 -0.69
CA PHE A 79 -6.89 1.23 -0.82
C PHE A 79 -5.95 0.08 -1.19
N ILE A 80 -6.00 -1.01 -0.43
CA ILE A 80 -5.23 -2.23 -0.69
C ILE A 80 -6.20 -3.40 -0.85
N GLY A 81 -6.24 -3.96 -2.06
CA GLY A 81 -7.07 -5.10 -2.43
C GLY A 81 -6.69 -6.38 -1.69
N PRO A 82 -7.56 -7.41 -1.70
CA PRO A 82 -7.28 -8.66 -1.02
C PRO A 82 -6.07 -9.37 -1.63
N HIS A 83 -5.33 -10.10 -0.76
CA HIS A 83 -4.15 -10.87 -1.13
C HIS A 83 -3.00 -10.06 -1.74
N VAL A 84 -2.94 -8.75 -1.52
CA VAL A 84 -1.75 -7.96 -1.86
C VAL A 84 -0.61 -8.36 -0.94
N CYS A 85 0.60 -8.48 -1.50
CA CYS A 85 1.80 -8.80 -0.76
C CYS A 85 2.89 -7.76 -1.05
N PHE A 86 3.44 -7.17 0.01
CA PHE A 86 4.64 -6.34 -0.05
C PHE A 86 5.83 -7.18 0.37
N THR A 87 6.91 -7.20 -0.41
CA THR A 87 8.17 -7.85 0.01
C THR A 87 9.09 -6.83 0.67
N ASN A 88 10.07 -7.28 1.44
CA ASN A 88 11.02 -6.40 2.13
C ASN A 88 12.49 -6.83 1.96
N ASP A 89 12.75 -8.03 1.44
CA ASP A 89 14.09 -8.52 1.11
C ASP A 89 14.27 -8.52 -0.42
N MET A 90 15.30 -7.78 -0.90
CA MET A 90 15.63 -7.69 -2.32
C MET A 90 16.33 -8.95 -2.83
N PHE A 91 17.07 -9.63 -1.97
CA PHE A 91 17.91 -10.77 -2.32
C PHE A 91 17.68 -11.95 -1.36
N PRO A 92 16.44 -12.50 -1.31
CA PRO A 92 16.06 -13.47 -0.30
C PRO A 92 16.88 -14.77 -0.42
N ARG A 93 17.47 -15.18 0.70
CA ARG A 93 18.14 -16.47 0.89
C ARG A 93 17.91 -16.93 2.32
N ALA A 94 17.67 -18.20 2.51
CA ALA A 94 17.50 -18.78 3.83
C ALA A 94 18.84 -18.99 4.57
N ILE A 95 19.92 -19.13 3.82
CA ILE A 95 21.25 -19.43 4.36
C ILE A 95 22.32 -18.47 3.89
N ASN A 96 23.36 -18.30 4.69
CA ASN A 96 24.61 -17.63 4.38
C ASN A 96 25.50 -18.50 3.48
N LEU A 97 26.61 -17.92 2.97
CA LEU A 97 27.55 -18.65 2.09
C LEU A 97 28.23 -19.84 2.79
N ASP A 98 28.34 -19.80 4.10
CA ASP A 98 28.89 -20.87 4.93
C ASP A 98 27.87 -21.96 5.32
N GLY A 99 26.61 -21.82 4.84
CA GLY A 99 25.52 -22.76 5.11
C GLY A 99 24.75 -22.52 6.41
N THR A 100 25.10 -21.51 7.21
CA THR A 100 24.35 -21.15 8.42
C THR A 100 23.02 -20.48 8.07
N LEU A 101 22.01 -20.68 8.92
CA LEU A 101 20.72 -19.99 8.77
C LEU A 101 20.91 -18.48 8.95
N LYS A 102 20.36 -17.68 8.03
CA LYS A 102 20.34 -16.21 8.17
C LYS A 102 19.54 -15.78 9.39
N SER A 103 20.09 -14.81 10.08
CA SER A 103 19.45 -14.04 11.17
C SER A 103 18.94 -12.68 10.67
N ALA A 104 18.39 -11.88 11.56
CA ALA A 104 17.97 -10.51 11.26
C ALA A 104 19.16 -9.61 10.83
N ASP A 105 20.38 -9.90 11.26
CA ASP A 105 21.57 -9.12 10.96
C ASP A 105 22.20 -9.46 9.58
N ASP A 106 21.68 -10.49 8.91
CA ASP A 106 22.27 -11.03 7.68
C ASP A 106 21.58 -10.51 6.39
N TRP A 107 20.68 -9.54 6.51
CA TRP A 107 19.98 -8.93 5.38
C TRP A 107 19.55 -7.49 5.69
N GLU A 108 19.22 -6.73 4.65
CA GLU A 108 18.83 -5.34 4.78
C GLU A 108 17.38 -5.14 4.34
N ILE A 109 16.63 -4.38 5.16
CA ILE A 109 15.27 -3.98 4.83
C ILE A 109 15.32 -2.91 3.75
N THR A 110 14.63 -3.15 2.64
CA THR A 110 14.48 -2.17 1.57
C THR A 110 13.10 -1.51 1.67
N ALA A 111 13.09 -0.21 1.98
CA ALA A 111 11.87 0.55 2.23
C ALA A 111 10.96 0.64 0.99
N THR A 112 9.65 0.60 1.21
CA THR A 112 8.60 0.76 0.20
C THR A 112 7.61 1.81 0.66
N HIS A 113 7.23 2.74 -0.22
CA HIS A 113 6.31 3.82 0.10
C HIS A 113 5.09 3.81 -0.81
N ILE A 114 3.91 3.99 -0.19
CA ILE A 114 2.63 4.04 -0.89
C ILE A 114 1.99 5.41 -0.63
N GLY A 115 1.95 6.22 -1.67
CA GLY A 115 1.49 7.61 -1.62
C GLY A 115 -0.02 7.76 -1.45
N TYR A 116 -0.40 8.94 -1.03
CA TYR A 116 -1.77 9.35 -0.69
C TYR A 116 -2.81 8.90 -1.74
N GLY A 117 -3.86 8.24 -1.27
CA GLY A 117 -5.00 7.87 -2.11
C GLY A 117 -4.70 6.83 -3.20
N ALA A 118 -3.52 6.22 -3.23
CA ALA A 118 -3.19 5.15 -4.17
C ALA A 118 -4.09 3.92 -3.97
N SER A 119 -4.27 3.14 -5.02
CA SER A 119 -5.11 1.94 -4.99
C SER A 119 -4.37 0.75 -5.61
N LEU A 120 -4.25 -0.34 -4.86
CA LEU A 120 -3.65 -1.59 -5.31
C LEU A 120 -4.73 -2.65 -5.49
N GLY A 121 -4.84 -3.18 -6.70
CA GLY A 121 -5.80 -4.23 -7.03
C GLY A 121 -5.50 -5.56 -6.34
N ALA A 122 -6.51 -6.43 -6.27
CA ALA A 122 -6.40 -7.75 -5.64
C ALA A 122 -5.22 -8.56 -6.19
N GLY A 123 -4.49 -9.26 -5.32
CA GLY A 123 -3.39 -10.14 -5.71
C GLY A 123 -2.16 -9.42 -6.27
N THR A 124 -2.04 -8.11 -6.10
CA THR A 124 -0.84 -7.36 -6.47
C THR A 124 0.34 -7.78 -5.61
N ILE A 125 1.50 -7.95 -6.23
CA ILE A 125 2.78 -8.12 -5.53
C ILE A 125 3.60 -6.85 -5.73
N VAL A 126 4.06 -6.25 -4.65
CA VAL A 126 4.94 -5.07 -4.66
C VAL A 126 6.33 -5.50 -4.22
N ARG A 127 7.31 -5.40 -5.12
CA ARG A 127 8.71 -5.62 -4.77
C ARG A 127 9.16 -4.50 -3.84
N CYS A 128 10.02 -4.81 -2.89
CA CYS A 128 10.62 -3.80 -2.02
C CYS A 128 11.45 -2.76 -2.80
N GLY A 129 11.64 -1.58 -2.21
CA GLY A 129 12.35 -0.47 -2.83
C GLY A 129 11.53 0.24 -3.92
N ILE A 130 10.21 0.25 -3.81
CA ILE A 130 9.30 0.86 -4.78
C ILE A 130 8.55 2.02 -4.15
N ASP A 131 8.49 3.14 -4.86
CA ASP A 131 7.57 4.24 -4.60
C ASP A 131 6.34 4.13 -5.51
N ILE A 132 5.14 4.04 -4.89
CA ILE A 132 3.87 4.14 -5.62
C ILE A 132 3.29 5.53 -5.35
N GLY A 133 3.25 6.37 -6.38
CA GLY A 133 2.84 7.76 -6.29
C GLY A 133 1.36 7.96 -5.90
N ARG A 134 1.05 9.16 -5.44
CA ARG A 134 -0.32 9.54 -5.03
C ARG A 134 -1.34 9.24 -6.12
N PHE A 135 -2.51 8.73 -5.73
CA PHE A 135 -3.61 8.37 -6.63
C PHE A 135 -3.25 7.40 -7.76
N ALA A 136 -2.09 6.75 -7.73
CA ALA A 136 -1.76 5.69 -8.67
C ALA A 136 -2.75 4.51 -8.53
N LEU A 137 -3.03 3.85 -9.63
CA LEU A 137 -3.89 2.67 -9.67
C LEU A 137 -3.12 1.47 -10.24
N VAL A 138 -2.91 0.48 -9.40
CA VAL A 138 -2.32 -0.80 -9.79
C VAL A 138 -3.43 -1.81 -10.07
N GLY A 139 -3.49 -2.33 -11.28
CA GLY A 139 -4.49 -3.34 -11.66
C GLY A 139 -4.30 -4.67 -10.92
N ALA A 140 -5.40 -5.40 -10.72
CA ALA A 140 -5.38 -6.70 -10.03
C ALA A 140 -4.40 -7.69 -10.70
N GLY A 141 -3.73 -8.52 -9.90
CA GLY A 141 -2.77 -9.53 -10.34
C GLY A 141 -1.44 -8.97 -10.88
N SER A 142 -1.17 -7.69 -10.68
CA SER A 142 0.06 -7.06 -11.16
C SER A 142 1.25 -7.37 -10.26
N VAL A 143 2.46 -7.39 -10.85
CA VAL A 143 3.73 -7.45 -10.14
C VAL A 143 4.49 -6.15 -10.37
N VAL A 144 4.51 -5.29 -9.34
CA VAL A 144 5.16 -3.98 -9.40
C VAL A 144 6.64 -4.14 -9.12
N THR A 145 7.47 -3.83 -10.12
CA THR A 145 8.94 -4.00 -10.07
C THR A 145 9.71 -2.70 -10.25
N ARG A 146 9.01 -1.57 -10.41
CA ARG A 146 9.56 -0.22 -10.57
C ARG A 146 8.60 0.77 -9.95
N ASP A 147 9.10 1.97 -9.68
CA ASP A 147 8.28 3.08 -9.20
C ASP A 147 7.11 3.36 -10.14
N VAL A 148 6.01 3.79 -9.53
CA VAL A 148 4.77 4.13 -10.22
C VAL A 148 4.52 5.63 -10.04
N ALA A 149 4.49 6.35 -11.14
CA ALA A 149 4.26 7.81 -11.10
C ALA A 149 2.87 8.14 -10.50
N PRO A 150 2.70 9.33 -9.91
CA PRO A 150 1.39 9.82 -9.47
C PRO A 150 0.35 9.68 -10.57
N HIS A 151 -0.87 9.28 -10.18
CA HIS A 151 -2.00 9.08 -11.09
C HIS A 151 -1.81 8.03 -12.20
N ALA A 152 -0.67 7.34 -12.27
CA ALA A 152 -0.46 6.32 -13.30
C ALA A 152 -1.34 5.08 -13.08
N LEU A 153 -1.91 4.56 -14.16
CA LEU A 153 -2.52 3.24 -14.24
C LEU A 153 -1.45 2.25 -14.73
N VAL A 154 -1.12 1.27 -13.89
CA VAL A 154 -0.18 0.20 -14.24
C VAL A 154 -0.84 -1.18 -14.12
N VAL A 155 -0.54 -2.10 -15.05
CA VAL A 155 -1.08 -3.47 -15.03
C VAL A 155 -0.08 -4.49 -15.54
N GLY A 156 -0.20 -5.72 -15.12
CA GLY A 156 0.49 -6.89 -15.67
C GLY A 156 1.66 -7.38 -14.83
N ASN A 157 2.33 -8.42 -15.32
CA ASN A 157 3.52 -9.03 -14.73
C ASN A 157 4.65 -9.08 -15.78
N PRO A 158 5.68 -8.22 -15.66
CA PRO A 158 5.78 -7.09 -14.75
C PRO A 158 4.79 -5.96 -15.10
N ALA A 159 4.37 -5.19 -14.09
CA ALA A 159 3.46 -4.06 -14.28
C ALA A 159 4.05 -3.01 -15.23
N ARG A 160 3.21 -2.51 -16.15
CA ARG A 160 3.57 -1.47 -17.13
C ARG A 160 2.49 -0.40 -17.18
N PRO A 161 2.86 0.86 -17.45
CA PRO A 161 1.90 1.95 -17.63
C PRO A 161 0.89 1.65 -18.76
N ARG A 162 -0.37 2.00 -18.50
CA ARG A 162 -1.50 1.89 -19.45
C ARG A 162 -2.27 3.19 -19.61
N GLY A 163 -1.89 4.22 -18.88
CA GLY A 163 -2.54 5.52 -18.90
C GLY A 163 -2.52 6.16 -17.53
N TYR A 164 -3.45 7.05 -17.30
CA TYR A 164 -3.57 7.79 -16.05
C TYR A 164 -5.01 7.74 -15.54
N VAL A 165 -5.17 7.91 -14.23
CA VAL A 165 -6.47 7.96 -13.57
C VAL A 165 -6.63 9.24 -12.76
N CYS A 166 -7.86 9.69 -12.61
CA CYS A 166 -8.15 10.81 -11.72
C CYS A 166 -8.28 10.33 -10.25
N GLN A 167 -8.51 11.26 -9.35
CA GLN A 167 -8.74 10.95 -7.93
C GLN A 167 -9.96 10.05 -7.68
N CYS A 168 -10.92 9.99 -8.60
CA CYS A 168 -12.05 9.05 -8.52
C CYS A 168 -11.75 7.67 -9.12
N ALA A 169 -10.49 7.39 -9.47
CA ALA A 169 -9.99 6.18 -10.13
C ALA A 169 -10.52 5.94 -11.55
N TYR A 170 -11.27 6.87 -12.15
CA TYR A 170 -11.67 6.77 -13.53
C TYR A 170 -10.51 7.13 -14.47
N GLN A 171 -10.36 6.41 -15.58
CA GLN A 171 -9.28 6.67 -16.55
C GLN A 171 -9.43 8.07 -17.17
N LEU A 172 -8.31 8.79 -17.23
CA LEU A 172 -8.25 10.11 -17.84
C LEU A 172 -8.21 9.99 -19.36
N GLU A 173 -8.92 10.89 -20.01
CA GLU A 173 -8.93 11.10 -21.46
C GLU A 173 -8.15 12.37 -21.82
N ARG A 174 -7.83 12.55 -23.10
CA ARG A 174 -7.19 13.76 -23.63
C ARG A 174 -5.94 14.17 -22.85
N VAL A 175 -5.15 13.18 -22.43
CA VAL A 175 -3.88 13.48 -21.71
C VAL A 175 -2.94 14.18 -22.69
N HIS A 176 -2.47 15.36 -22.28
CA HIS A 176 -1.59 16.19 -23.09
C HIS A 176 -0.62 16.98 -22.19
N GLU A 177 0.47 17.43 -22.78
CA GLU A 177 1.44 18.30 -22.10
C GLU A 177 1.17 19.76 -22.50
N GLU A 178 1.04 20.63 -21.51
CA GLU A 178 0.88 22.07 -21.71
C GLU A 178 1.73 22.84 -20.70
N ASN A 179 2.61 23.74 -21.19
CA ASN A 179 3.51 24.56 -20.38
C ASN A 179 4.31 23.78 -19.31
N GLY A 180 4.79 22.59 -19.67
CA GLY A 180 5.55 21.71 -18.77
C GLY A 180 4.68 20.98 -17.73
N ARG A 181 3.34 21.03 -17.88
CA ARG A 181 2.39 20.28 -17.06
C ARG A 181 1.78 19.16 -17.85
N LEU A 182 1.57 18.02 -17.20
CA LEU A 182 0.82 16.91 -17.75
C LEU A 182 -0.63 17.00 -17.27
N LEU A 183 -1.55 17.28 -18.19
CA LEU A 183 -2.97 17.50 -17.91
C LEU A 183 -3.79 16.33 -18.46
N GLY A 184 -4.90 16.01 -17.82
CA GLY A 184 -5.83 14.98 -18.28
C GLY A 184 -7.26 15.25 -17.85
N TYR A 185 -8.22 15.04 -18.74
CA TYR A 185 -9.65 15.26 -18.49
C TYR A 185 -10.30 13.98 -17.92
N CYS A 186 -11.06 14.12 -16.85
CA CYS A 186 -11.88 13.04 -16.29
C CYS A 186 -13.34 13.20 -16.72
N PRO A 187 -13.89 12.33 -17.57
CA PRO A 187 -15.28 12.45 -18.04
C PRO A 187 -16.31 12.20 -16.93
N ARG A 188 -15.91 11.46 -15.86
CA ARG A 188 -16.81 11.20 -14.72
C ARG A 188 -16.92 12.38 -13.76
N CYS A 189 -15.82 13.09 -13.51
CA CYS A 189 -15.78 14.25 -12.63
C CYS A 189 -16.02 15.57 -13.38
N GLU A 190 -16.03 15.51 -14.71
CA GLU A 190 -16.21 16.65 -15.64
C GLU A 190 -15.19 17.77 -15.37
N ARG A 191 -13.92 17.41 -15.08
CA ARG A 191 -12.85 18.37 -14.81
C ARG A 191 -11.49 17.87 -15.27
N GLU A 192 -10.62 18.82 -15.50
CA GLU A 192 -9.22 18.58 -15.81
C GLU A 192 -8.38 18.44 -14.52
N TYR A 193 -7.39 17.57 -14.58
CA TYR A 193 -6.44 17.31 -13.50
C TYR A 193 -5.02 17.56 -13.97
N ASP A 194 -4.26 18.23 -13.14
CA ASP A 194 -2.81 18.28 -13.24
C ASP A 194 -2.24 17.01 -12.60
N ILE A 195 -1.64 16.16 -13.43
CA ILE A 195 -1.07 14.88 -13.05
C ILE A 195 0.45 14.87 -13.20
N THR A 196 1.05 16.04 -13.26
CA THR A 196 2.50 16.23 -13.28
C THR A 196 3.13 15.53 -12.07
N PRO A 197 4.17 14.71 -12.26
CA PRO A 197 4.87 13.97 -11.21
C PRO A 197 5.44 14.84 -10.10
#